data_d5e14d1532ade074ca3ff1ccee752351
#
_entry.id   d5e14d1532ade074ca3ff1ccee752351
#
_cell.length_a   1.000
_cell.length_b   1.000
_cell.length_c   1.000
_cell.angle_alpha   90.00
_cell.angle_beta   90.00
_cell.angle_gamma   90.00
#
_symmetry.space_group_name_H-M   'P 1'
#
loop_
_entity.id
_entity.type
_entity.pdbx_description
1 polymer ?
#
loop_
_entity_poly.entity_id
_entity_poly.type
_entity_poly.pdbx_seq_one_letter_code
_entity_poly.pdbx_strand_id
1 'polypeptide(L)'
;SFIYQKYILPVISSSLSFLIFHKEVCWQARALTVMQQIISAQDSAASKELITVSLLQNLWQEIFENADIPSPEEHKDHSSSSQARLQLMMQFIHLNYSQNISLDDIAREAMVSKSTALNLFRKYLHITPVNYLINYRLKQASQLLSKTEKKIHLISSETGFHNVEYFCKIFKKRYNFTPTEYREQKHFL
;
A
#
# COMPACT_ATOMS: atom_id res chain seq x y z
N SER A 1 -0.78 -8.25 29.61
CA SER A 1 -1.87 -7.26 29.76
C SER A 1 -3.16 -7.87 29.25
N PHE A 2 -4.28 -7.66 29.95
CA PHE A 2 -5.63 -8.13 29.55
C PHE A 2 -6.01 -7.62 28.14
N ILE A 3 -5.72 -6.36 27.86
CA ILE A 3 -5.96 -5.74 26.53
C ILE A 3 -5.22 -6.52 25.43
N TYR A 4 -3.96 -6.84 25.64
CA TYR A 4 -3.17 -7.60 24.68
C TYR A 4 -3.79 -8.97 24.38
N GLN A 5 -4.15 -9.74 25.42
CA GLN A 5 -4.70 -11.09 25.26
C GLN A 5 -6.08 -11.09 24.62
N LYS A 6 -6.94 -10.13 24.97
CA LYS A 6 -8.32 -10.10 24.51
C LYS A 6 -8.50 -9.47 23.13
N TYR A 7 -7.74 -8.41 22.81
CA TYR A 7 -8.01 -7.57 21.64
C TYR A 7 -6.88 -7.58 20.59
N ILE A 8 -5.64 -7.85 20.99
CA ILE A 8 -4.52 -7.80 20.07
C ILE A 8 -4.11 -9.21 19.60
N LEU A 9 -3.93 -10.12 20.55
CA LEU A 9 -3.49 -11.48 20.26
C LEU A 9 -4.38 -12.23 19.26
N PRO A 10 -5.73 -12.15 19.29
CA PRO A 10 -6.57 -12.82 18.29
C PRO A 10 -6.31 -12.33 16.88
N VAL A 11 -6.07 -11.03 16.68
CA VAL A 11 -5.80 -10.45 15.36
C VAL A 11 -4.42 -10.86 14.85
N ILE A 12 -3.37 -10.72 15.66
CA ILE A 12 -1.99 -11.05 15.23
C ILE A 12 -1.76 -12.56 15.11
N SER A 13 -2.54 -13.39 15.80
CA SER A 13 -2.49 -14.85 15.68
C SER A 13 -3.42 -15.39 14.60
N SER A 14 -4.28 -14.55 14.04
CA SER A 14 -5.16 -14.93 12.93
C SER A 14 -4.38 -15.06 11.63
N SER A 15 -4.98 -15.67 10.63
CA SER A 15 -4.46 -15.71 9.27
C SER A 15 -4.64 -14.40 8.50
N LEU A 16 -5.21 -13.38 9.14
CA LEU A 16 -5.42 -12.08 8.55
C LEU A 16 -4.09 -11.37 8.33
N SER A 17 -3.62 -11.40 7.10
CA SER A 17 -2.34 -10.80 6.73
C SER A 17 -2.48 -9.34 6.30
N PHE A 18 -3.66 -8.93 5.80
CA PHE A 18 -3.97 -7.56 5.40
C PHE A 18 -5.48 -7.35 5.28
N LEU A 19 -5.91 -6.09 5.32
CA LEU A 19 -7.27 -5.65 5.03
C LEU A 19 -7.26 -4.67 3.86
N ILE A 20 -8.21 -4.85 2.94
CA ILE A 20 -8.48 -3.89 1.87
C ILE A 20 -9.78 -3.18 2.23
N PHE A 21 -9.73 -1.85 2.30
CA PHE A 21 -10.87 -1.02 2.67
C PHE A 21 -11.57 -0.49 1.42
N HIS A 22 -12.88 -0.67 1.35
CA HIS A 22 -13.76 -0.18 0.29
C HIS A 22 -14.69 0.90 0.83
N LYS A 23 -14.80 2.03 0.12
CA LYS A 23 -15.61 3.18 0.56
C LYS A 23 -17.11 2.89 0.61
N GLU A 24 -17.55 1.89 -0.14
CA GLU A 24 -18.95 1.45 -0.24
C GLU A 24 -19.41 0.71 1.02
N VAL A 25 -18.48 0.21 1.83
CA VAL A 25 -18.77 -0.50 3.08
C VAL A 25 -18.69 0.48 4.25
N CYS A 26 -19.79 0.66 4.96
CA CYS A 26 -19.98 1.73 5.94
C CYS A 26 -18.87 1.80 7.01
N TRP A 27 -18.52 0.68 7.67
CA TRP A 27 -17.47 0.66 8.68
C TRP A 27 -16.07 0.89 8.08
N GLN A 28 -15.82 0.40 6.86
CA GLN A 28 -14.55 0.59 6.15
C GLN A 28 -14.38 2.04 5.71
N ALA A 29 -15.46 2.71 5.31
CA ALA A 29 -15.45 4.16 5.04
C ALA A 29 -15.08 4.96 6.30
N ARG A 30 -15.62 4.59 7.48
CA ARG A 30 -15.22 5.20 8.77
C ARG A 30 -13.75 4.97 9.07
N ALA A 31 -13.25 3.75 8.91
CA ALA A 31 -11.84 3.41 9.09
C ALA A 31 -10.93 4.23 8.17
N LEU A 32 -11.30 4.39 6.89
CA LEU A 32 -10.57 5.26 5.94
C LEU A 32 -10.56 6.72 6.37
N THR A 33 -11.67 7.22 6.94
CA THR A 33 -11.75 8.58 7.49
C THR A 33 -10.79 8.75 8.68
N VAL A 34 -10.76 7.78 9.60
CA VAL A 34 -9.81 7.81 10.73
C VAL A 34 -8.37 7.75 10.24
N MET A 35 -8.05 6.94 9.23
CA MET A 35 -6.71 6.92 8.61
C MET A 35 -6.31 8.28 8.03
N GLN A 36 -7.24 8.97 7.37
CA GLN A 36 -7.00 10.33 6.86
C GLN A 36 -6.74 11.33 8.00
N GLN A 37 -7.49 11.23 9.09
CA GLN A 37 -7.28 12.06 10.29
C GLN A 37 -5.90 11.80 10.92
N ILE A 38 -5.45 10.54 10.99
CA ILE A 38 -4.10 10.20 11.48
C ILE A 38 -3.03 10.86 10.60
N ILE A 39 -3.19 10.83 9.28
CA ILE A 39 -2.24 11.46 8.35
C ILE A 39 -2.22 12.99 8.57
N SER A 40 -3.40 13.62 8.64
CA SER A 40 -3.51 15.07 8.86
C SER A 40 -2.98 15.50 10.23
N ALA A 41 -3.11 14.68 11.27
CA ALA A 41 -2.61 14.98 12.61
C ALA A 41 -1.07 15.05 12.68
N GLN A 42 -0.34 14.46 11.72
CA GLN A 42 1.11 14.51 11.67
C GLN A 42 1.64 15.95 11.39
N ASP A 43 0.81 16.78 10.76
CA ASP A 43 1.15 18.17 10.44
C ASP A 43 0.77 19.14 11.57
N SER A 44 0.06 18.70 12.62
CA SER A 44 -0.39 19.50 13.77
C SER A 44 0.67 19.55 14.87
N ALA A 45 0.96 20.74 15.41
CA ALA A 45 2.19 20.96 16.16
C ALA A 45 2.19 20.52 17.64
N ALA A 46 1.11 20.62 18.41
CA ALA A 46 1.24 20.65 19.88
C ALA A 46 0.88 19.35 20.63
N SER A 47 0.08 18.45 20.07
CA SER A 47 -0.37 17.21 20.74
C SER A 47 -0.59 16.04 19.77
N LYS A 48 0.16 16.03 18.69
CA LYS A 48 0.03 15.04 17.61
C LYS A 48 0.15 13.58 18.10
N GLU A 49 1.03 13.34 19.07
CA GLU A 49 1.24 12.01 19.62
C GLU A 49 -0.02 11.50 20.35
N LEU A 50 -0.65 12.33 21.17
CA LEU A 50 -1.87 11.98 21.90
C LEU A 50 -3.07 11.79 20.95
N ILE A 51 -3.21 12.70 19.99
CA ILE A 51 -4.25 12.61 18.95
C ILE A 51 -4.05 11.32 18.12
N THR A 52 -2.82 11.04 17.71
CA THR A 52 -2.49 9.84 16.94
C THR A 52 -2.80 8.57 17.72
N VAL A 53 -2.46 8.49 19.00
CA VAL A 53 -2.77 7.33 19.86
C VAL A 53 -4.28 7.13 19.97
N SER A 54 -5.05 8.18 20.20
CA SER A 54 -6.52 8.11 20.28
C SER A 54 -7.13 7.64 18.94
N LEU A 55 -6.67 8.18 17.82
CA LEU A 55 -7.16 7.78 16.50
C LEU A 55 -6.76 6.33 16.15
N LEU A 56 -5.57 5.88 16.55
CA LEU A 56 -5.17 4.47 16.38
C LEU A 56 -6.03 3.53 17.22
N GLN A 57 -6.42 3.92 18.44
CA GLN A 57 -7.34 3.14 19.25
C GLN A 57 -8.72 3.03 18.59
N ASN A 58 -9.26 4.14 18.07
CA ASN A 58 -10.52 4.15 17.34
C ASN A 58 -10.45 3.26 16.08
N LEU A 59 -9.38 3.38 15.31
CA LEU A 59 -9.16 2.54 14.12
C LEU A 59 -9.10 1.06 14.48
N TRP A 60 -8.37 0.72 15.54
CA TRP A 60 -8.28 -0.66 16.03
C TRP A 60 -9.64 -1.21 16.46
N GLN A 61 -10.44 -0.39 17.17
CA GLN A 61 -11.78 -0.77 17.57
C GLN A 61 -12.69 -1.05 16.38
N GLU A 62 -12.71 -0.15 15.37
CA GLU A 62 -13.48 -0.36 14.13
C GLU A 62 -13.08 -1.66 13.42
N ILE A 63 -11.79 -1.97 13.36
CA ILE A 63 -11.30 -3.21 12.75
C ILE A 63 -11.71 -4.42 13.60
N PHE A 64 -11.50 -4.38 14.90
CA PHE A 64 -11.77 -5.51 15.79
C PHE A 64 -13.26 -5.88 15.86
N GLU A 65 -14.15 -4.88 15.84
CA GLU A 65 -15.60 -5.08 15.94
C GLU A 65 -16.23 -5.50 14.60
N ASN A 66 -15.66 -5.10 13.47
CA ASN A 66 -16.33 -5.25 12.18
C ASN A 66 -15.55 -6.13 11.16
N ALA A 67 -14.25 -6.33 11.34
CA ALA A 67 -13.51 -7.24 10.49
C ALA A 67 -13.82 -8.68 10.86
N ASP A 68 -14.11 -9.49 9.86
CA ASP A 68 -14.20 -10.93 10.03
C ASP A 68 -12.78 -11.48 10.28
N ILE A 69 -12.41 -11.61 11.55
CA ILE A 69 -11.10 -12.07 11.97
C ILE A 69 -11.15 -13.60 12.06
N PRO A 70 -10.55 -14.31 11.09
CA PRO A 70 -10.61 -15.77 11.06
C PRO A 70 -9.96 -16.36 12.30
N SER A 71 -10.62 -17.31 12.94
CA SER A 71 -10.01 -18.11 14.00
C SER A 71 -8.88 -18.99 13.41
N PRO A 72 -7.86 -19.36 14.20
CA PRO A 72 -6.78 -20.24 13.73
C PRO A 72 -7.27 -21.59 13.18
N GLU A 73 -8.49 -22.01 13.53
CA GLU A 73 -9.08 -23.30 13.13
C GLU A 73 -9.94 -23.24 11.85
N GLU A 74 -10.31 -22.04 11.35
CA GLU A 74 -11.21 -21.89 10.19
C GLU A 74 -10.49 -21.84 8.83
N HIS A 75 -9.31 -22.39 8.75
CA HIS A 75 -8.45 -22.36 7.55
C HIS A 75 -8.89 -23.32 6.43
N LYS A 76 -10.12 -23.20 5.94
CA LYS A 76 -10.53 -23.95 4.72
C LYS A 76 -11.17 -23.11 3.61
N ASP A 77 -11.19 -21.79 3.71
CA ASP A 77 -11.79 -20.97 2.67
C ASP A 77 -10.77 -20.49 1.62
N HIS A 78 -11.09 -20.76 0.36
CA HIS A 78 -10.35 -20.29 -0.82
C HIS A 78 -10.10 -18.77 -0.87
N SER A 79 -10.84 -17.96 -0.11
CA SER A 79 -10.69 -16.51 -0.05
C SER A 79 -9.45 -16.10 0.74
N SER A 80 -9.16 -16.72 1.88
CA SER A 80 -7.99 -16.40 2.71
C SER A 80 -6.69 -16.76 1.99
N SER A 81 -6.67 -17.92 1.30
CA SER A 81 -5.56 -18.33 0.45
C SER A 81 -5.30 -17.34 -0.71
N SER A 82 -6.37 -16.80 -1.31
CA SER A 82 -6.28 -15.82 -2.39
C SER A 82 -5.72 -14.48 -1.90
N GLN A 83 -6.13 -14.03 -0.73
CA GLN A 83 -5.62 -12.80 -0.11
C GLN A 83 -4.15 -12.94 0.31
N ALA A 84 -3.78 -14.06 0.92
CA ALA A 84 -2.39 -14.34 1.28
C ALA A 84 -1.47 -14.34 0.04
N ARG A 85 -1.90 -14.94 -1.06
CA ARG A 85 -1.18 -14.93 -2.34
C ARG A 85 -1.03 -13.52 -2.92
N LEU A 86 -2.10 -12.71 -2.86
CA LEU A 86 -2.02 -11.31 -3.29
C LEU A 86 -1.00 -10.54 -2.45
N GLN A 87 -0.99 -10.75 -1.14
CA GLN A 87 -0.03 -10.09 -0.26
C GLN A 87 1.43 -10.47 -0.57
N LEU A 88 1.72 -11.76 -0.79
CA LEU A 88 3.06 -12.19 -1.19
C LEU A 88 3.51 -11.48 -2.47
N MET A 89 2.64 -11.39 -3.47
CA MET A 89 2.92 -10.67 -4.71
C MET A 89 3.18 -9.17 -4.48
N MET A 90 2.37 -8.52 -3.64
CA MET A 90 2.57 -7.10 -3.30
C MET A 90 3.89 -6.89 -2.54
N GLN A 91 4.20 -7.73 -1.57
CA GLN A 91 5.46 -7.68 -0.82
C GLN A 91 6.67 -7.88 -1.73
N PHE A 92 6.60 -8.84 -2.65
CA PHE A 92 7.64 -9.06 -3.64
C PHE A 92 7.88 -7.81 -4.50
N ILE A 93 6.81 -7.16 -4.97
CA ILE A 93 6.89 -5.90 -5.71
C ILE A 93 7.57 -4.81 -4.86
N HIS A 94 7.19 -4.67 -3.59
CA HIS A 94 7.75 -3.66 -2.70
C HIS A 94 9.25 -3.85 -2.43
N LEU A 95 9.70 -5.08 -2.35
CA LEU A 95 11.12 -5.41 -2.10
C LEU A 95 11.97 -5.30 -3.38
N ASN A 96 11.37 -5.53 -4.55
CA ASN A 96 12.10 -5.67 -5.81
C ASN A 96 11.74 -4.61 -6.86
N TYR A 97 10.99 -3.55 -6.52
CA TYR A 97 10.46 -2.58 -7.48
C TYR A 97 11.52 -1.90 -8.34
N SER A 98 12.74 -1.70 -7.81
CA SER A 98 13.85 -1.06 -8.54
C SER A 98 14.49 -1.98 -9.59
N GLN A 99 14.24 -3.28 -9.53
CA GLN A 99 14.77 -4.29 -10.43
C GLN A 99 13.85 -4.49 -11.63
N ASN A 100 14.35 -5.16 -12.67
CA ASN A 100 13.56 -5.54 -13.84
C ASN A 100 12.73 -6.79 -13.56
N ILE A 101 11.63 -6.62 -12.79
CA ILE A 101 10.70 -7.71 -12.48
C ILE A 101 9.56 -7.79 -13.48
N SER A 102 9.21 -8.99 -13.89
CA SER A 102 8.13 -9.29 -14.82
C SER A 102 6.85 -9.77 -14.09
N LEU A 103 5.74 -9.84 -14.82
CA LEU A 103 4.51 -10.47 -14.31
C LEU A 103 4.76 -11.95 -13.92
N ASP A 104 5.66 -12.63 -14.59
CA ASP A 104 6.00 -14.01 -14.31
C ASP A 104 6.71 -14.15 -12.95
N ASP A 105 7.64 -13.25 -12.67
CA ASP A 105 8.35 -13.23 -11.39
C ASP A 105 7.38 -12.95 -10.22
N ILE A 106 6.46 -11.99 -10.40
CA ILE A 106 5.42 -11.66 -9.43
C ILE A 106 4.50 -12.87 -9.17
N ALA A 107 4.06 -13.55 -10.21
CA ALA A 107 3.18 -14.72 -10.08
C ALA A 107 3.89 -15.91 -9.43
N ARG A 108 5.16 -16.13 -9.78
CA ARG A 108 6.00 -17.22 -9.24
C ARG A 108 6.20 -17.10 -7.74
N GLU A 109 6.37 -15.89 -7.22
CA GLU A 109 6.53 -15.64 -5.78
C GLU A 109 5.35 -16.18 -4.95
N ALA A 110 4.14 -16.06 -5.47
CA ALA A 110 2.94 -16.58 -4.82
C ALA A 110 2.54 -17.99 -5.30
N MET A 111 3.40 -18.66 -6.06
CA MET A 111 3.15 -20.00 -6.65
C MET A 111 1.83 -20.06 -7.42
N VAL A 112 1.54 -19.03 -8.23
CA VAL A 112 0.32 -18.96 -9.06
C VAL A 112 0.65 -18.75 -10.53
N SER A 113 -0.32 -19.00 -11.40
CA SER A 113 -0.22 -18.66 -12.82
C SER A 113 -0.33 -17.14 -13.04
N LYS A 114 0.18 -16.63 -14.16
CA LYS A 114 0.00 -15.23 -14.59
C LYS A 114 -1.48 -14.81 -14.61
N SER A 115 -2.34 -15.70 -15.10
CA SER A 115 -3.78 -15.45 -15.16
C SER A 115 -4.39 -15.32 -13.77
N THR A 116 -3.97 -16.17 -12.82
CA THR A 116 -4.40 -16.08 -11.42
C THR A 116 -3.90 -14.78 -10.78
N ALA A 117 -2.64 -14.40 -11.00
CA ALA A 117 -2.09 -13.14 -10.50
C ALA A 117 -2.88 -11.92 -11.02
N LEU A 118 -3.17 -11.89 -12.34
CA LEU A 118 -4.00 -10.84 -12.95
C LEU A 118 -5.41 -10.78 -12.33
N ASN A 119 -6.04 -11.93 -12.14
CA ASN A 119 -7.39 -12.01 -11.57
C ASN A 119 -7.41 -11.55 -10.10
N LEU A 120 -6.42 -11.94 -9.29
CA LEU A 120 -6.32 -11.50 -7.90
C LEU A 120 -6.15 -9.99 -7.79
N PHE A 121 -5.23 -9.41 -8.55
CA PHE A 121 -5.03 -7.95 -8.55
C PHE A 121 -6.27 -7.20 -9.05
N ARG A 122 -6.94 -7.69 -10.11
CA ARG A 122 -8.19 -7.08 -10.60
C ARG A 122 -9.33 -7.18 -9.60
N LYS A 123 -9.50 -8.37 -8.98
CA LYS A 123 -10.57 -8.62 -8.01
C LYS A 123 -10.45 -7.74 -6.78
N TYR A 124 -9.25 -7.61 -6.21
CA TYR A 124 -9.06 -6.97 -4.91
C TYR A 124 -8.56 -5.53 -5.01
N LEU A 125 -7.81 -5.16 -6.07
CA LEU A 125 -7.19 -3.84 -6.22
C LEU A 125 -7.68 -3.07 -7.44
N HIS A 126 -8.51 -3.68 -8.30
CA HIS A 126 -9.05 -3.09 -9.54
C HIS A 126 -7.97 -2.61 -10.53
N ILE A 127 -6.74 -3.11 -10.42
CA ILE A 127 -5.61 -2.79 -11.30
C ILE A 127 -4.88 -4.08 -11.69
N THR A 128 -3.93 -3.97 -12.62
CA THR A 128 -3.04 -5.10 -12.96
C THR A 128 -1.78 -5.08 -12.09
N PRO A 129 -1.08 -6.23 -11.90
CA PRO A 129 0.21 -6.29 -11.18
C PRO A 129 1.25 -5.32 -11.74
N VAL A 130 1.32 -5.20 -13.07
CA VAL A 130 2.25 -4.28 -13.75
C VAL A 130 1.90 -2.82 -13.45
N ASN A 131 0.62 -2.44 -13.49
CA ASN A 131 0.19 -1.10 -13.11
C ASN A 131 0.43 -0.81 -11.62
N TYR A 132 0.27 -1.82 -10.76
CA TYR A 132 0.61 -1.70 -9.34
C TYR A 132 2.11 -1.40 -9.16
N LEU A 133 2.99 -2.15 -9.83
CA LEU A 133 4.44 -1.92 -9.84
C LEU A 133 4.78 -0.49 -10.32
N ILE A 134 4.20 -0.07 -11.45
CA ILE A 134 4.43 1.27 -12.00
C ILE A 134 3.99 2.34 -11.00
N ASN A 135 2.81 2.22 -10.40
CA ASN A 135 2.31 3.16 -9.39
C ASN A 135 3.23 3.22 -8.15
N TYR A 136 3.74 2.07 -7.72
CA TYR A 136 4.67 1.99 -6.59
C TYR A 136 6.00 2.68 -6.91
N ARG A 137 6.57 2.44 -8.09
CA ARG A 137 7.78 3.13 -8.59
C ARG A 137 7.59 4.64 -8.63
N LEU A 138 6.46 5.12 -9.15
CA LEU A 138 6.13 6.54 -9.20
C LEU A 138 6.02 7.15 -7.80
N LYS A 139 5.44 6.42 -6.84
CA LYS A 139 5.38 6.84 -5.43
C LYS A 139 6.79 6.98 -4.84
N GLN A 140 7.68 6.01 -5.06
CA GLN A 140 9.07 6.09 -4.60
C GLN A 140 9.82 7.26 -5.27
N ALA A 141 9.61 7.46 -6.57
CA ALA A 141 10.20 8.59 -7.29
C ALA A 141 9.71 9.94 -6.75
N SER A 142 8.43 10.09 -6.43
CA SER A 142 7.89 11.33 -5.85
C SER A 142 8.50 11.65 -4.49
N GLN A 143 8.78 10.63 -3.67
CA GLN A 143 9.47 10.80 -2.39
C GLN A 143 10.94 11.24 -2.57
N LEU A 144 11.65 10.63 -3.54
CA LEU A 144 13.03 11.02 -3.84
C LEU A 144 13.11 12.45 -4.39
N LEU A 145 12.16 12.85 -5.26
CA LEU A 145 12.06 14.21 -5.79
C LEU A 145 11.84 15.24 -4.68
N SER A 146 11.05 14.92 -3.67
CA SER A 146 10.75 15.84 -2.55
C SER A 146 11.84 15.89 -1.48
N LYS A 147 12.70 14.86 -1.40
CA LYS A 147 13.68 14.73 -0.30
C LYS A 147 15.13 14.88 -0.74
N THR A 148 15.41 14.92 -2.04
CA THR A 148 16.78 14.91 -2.58
C THR A 148 16.92 15.79 -3.81
N GLU A 149 18.15 16.30 -4.03
CA GLU A 149 18.54 17.03 -5.24
C GLU A 149 19.07 16.12 -6.37
N LYS A 150 18.83 14.80 -6.27
CA LYS A 150 19.26 13.85 -7.29
C LYS A 150 18.74 14.23 -8.68
N LYS A 151 19.56 14.06 -9.71
CA LYS A 151 19.16 14.30 -11.10
C LYS A 151 18.00 13.38 -11.50
N ILE A 152 17.09 13.87 -12.33
CA ILE A 152 15.86 13.16 -12.74
C ILE A 152 16.17 11.78 -13.35
N HIS A 153 17.22 11.68 -14.17
CA HIS A 153 17.61 10.39 -14.75
C HIS A 153 18.07 9.36 -13.71
N LEU A 154 18.76 9.81 -12.63
CA LEU A 154 19.16 8.92 -11.53
C LEU A 154 17.93 8.43 -10.76
N ILE A 155 16.98 9.31 -10.43
CA ILE A 155 15.73 8.93 -9.77
C ILE A 155 14.95 7.93 -10.62
N SER A 156 14.86 8.18 -11.95
CA SER A 156 14.25 7.26 -12.90
C SER A 156 14.88 5.87 -12.82
N SER A 157 16.21 5.80 -12.92
CA SER A 157 16.97 4.54 -12.85
C SER A 157 16.84 3.84 -11.47
N GLU A 158 17.03 4.56 -10.38
CA GLU A 158 16.93 4.02 -9.00
C GLU A 158 15.52 3.48 -8.68
N THR A 159 14.50 4.01 -9.33
CA THR A 159 13.13 3.55 -9.16
C THR A 159 12.68 2.51 -10.19
N GLY A 160 13.63 1.98 -10.99
CA GLY A 160 13.41 0.86 -11.89
C GLY A 160 12.84 1.22 -13.25
N PHE A 161 12.91 2.51 -13.67
CA PHE A 161 12.55 2.91 -15.02
C PHE A 161 13.79 2.92 -15.92
N HIS A 162 13.78 2.11 -16.97
CA HIS A 162 14.89 2.04 -17.93
C HIS A 162 14.86 3.16 -18.96
N ASN A 163 13.73 3.84 -19.13
CA ASN A 163 13.56 4.95 -20.08
C ASN A 163 13.05 6.19 -19.35
N VAL A 164 13.87 7.26 -19.35
CA VAL A 164 13.57 8.52 -18.65
C VAL A 164 12.40 9.26 -19.29
N GLU A 165 12.26 9.21 -20.61
CA GLU A 165 11.15 9.88 -21.32
C GLU A 165 9.82 9.23 -20.96
N TYR A 166 9.78 7.90 -20.94
CA TYR A 166 8.63 7.15 -20.48
C TYR A 166 8.30 7.48 -19.01
N PHE A 167 9.30 7.50 -18.13
CA PHE A 167 9.14 7.91 -16.73
C PHE A 167 8.50 9.30 -16.63
N CYS A 168 9.06 10.32 -17.29
CA CYS A 168 8.53 11.68 -17.26
C CYS A 168 7.08 11.74 -17.74
N LYS A 169 6.75 11.03 -18.82
CA LYS A 169 5.39 10.97 -19.38
C LYS A 169 4.39 10.39 -18.40
N ILE A 170 4.69 9.23 -17.79
CA ILE A 170 3.75 8.59 -16.86
C ILE A 170 3.70 9.31 -15.49
N PHE A 171 4.81 9.91 -15.06
CA PHE A 171 4.84 10.74 -13.85
C PHE A 171 3.91 11.95 -14.00
N LYS A 172 4.02 12.69 -15.13
CA LYS A 172 3.12 13.80 -15.44
C LYS A 172 1.65 13.35 -15.51
N LYS A 173 1.39 12.18 -16.12
CA LYS A 173 0.03 11.62 -16.15
C LYS A 173 -0.53 11.32 -14.75
N ARG A 174 0.32 10.92 -13.80
CA ARG A 174 -0.10 10.52 -12.45
C ARG A 174 -0.24 11.70 -11.49
N TYR A 175 0.66 12.68 -11.57
CA TYR A 175 0.75 13.79 -10.62
C TYR A 175 0.36 15.14 -11.20
N ASN A 176 0.03 15.23 -12.50
CA ASN A 176 -0.26 16.44 -13.30
C ASN A 176 0.92 17.40 -13.46
N PHE A 177 2.10 17.06 -12.95
CA PHE A 177 3.35 17.82 -13.05
C PHE A 177 4.45 16.95 -13.61
N THR A 178 5.38 17.55 -14.35
CA THR A 178 6.64 16.90 -14.69
C THR A 178 7.46 16.67 -13.41
N PRO A 179 8.41 15.73 -13.39
CA PRO A 179 9.28 15.51 -12.23
C PRO A 179 10.00 16.79 -11.75
N THR A 180 10.40 17.67 -12.67
CA THR A 180 11.06 18.94 -12.36
C THR A 180 10.08 19.92 -11.69
N GLU A 181 8.92 20.17 -12.31
CA GLU A 181 7.87 21.03 -11.74
C GLU A 181 7.40 20.51 -10.36
N TYR A 182 7.30 19.18 -10.20
CA TYR A 182 6.91 18.57 -8.93
C TYR A 182 7.93 18.85 -7.82
N ARG A 183 9.23 18.79 -8.12
CA ARG A 183 10.31 19.15 -7.19
C ARG A 183 10.20 20.61 -6.77
N GLU A 184 10.11 21.52 -7.74
CA GLU A 184 10.03 22.97 -7.50
C GLU A 184 8.87 23.31 -6.57
N GLN A 185 7.68 22.77 -6.79
CA GLN A 185 6.52 23.01 -5.93
C GLN A 185 6.71 22.56 -4.48
N LYS A 186 7.45 21.45 -4.24
CA LYS A 186 7.69 20.93 -2.89
C LYS A 186 8.77 21.68 -2.11
N HIS A 187 9.62 22.44 -2.80
CA HIS A 187 10.60 23.32 -2.15
C HIS A 187 10.01 24.67 -1.70
N PHE A 188 8.80 25.01 -2.14
CA PHE A 188 8.10 26.26 -1.74
C PHE A 188 7.06 26.05 -0.63
N LEU A 189 6.89 24.84 -0.11
CA LEU A 189 6.01 24.48 1.02
C LEU A 189 6.81 24.01 2.23
#